data_64cb6679ca3efb5e2d4702932b971166
#
_entry.id   64cb6679ca3efb5e2d4702932b971166
#
_cell.length_a   1.000
_cell.length_b   1.000
_cell.length_c   1.000
_cell.angle_alpha   90.00
_cell.angle_beta   90.00
_cell.angle_gamma   90.00
#
_symmetry.space_group_name_H-M   'P 1'
#
loop_
_entity.id
_entity.type
_entity.pdbx_description
1 polymer ?
#
loop_
_entity_poly.entity_id
_entity_poly.type
_entity_poly.pdbx_seq_one_letter_code
_entity_poly.pdbx_strand_id
1 'polypeptide(L)'
;MNNSKSMARSKLLAWLGLPLSLLLSASASAQGVPLGTAGAFGVLAGSEVTNTGPSVVFGSVGVWPGTSISGFPPGTVFPGSGAFHSADTVAQQAQFDLGVAYDDASGRACGVTIPGGLLGGLTLTPGVYCMGSADLTGTLTLDGAGLYVFQIASGLVAAPGSSVVMINGAGSCDVFWQVTSSAAIDTTSQMVGNILALTSITLNTNASLSGRALARNALVSLAGNNITECTLGGAIAITLTTQASANVAVGGQIHDTAFLSGGVNPTGTITFDLFGPGDTTCAGPALFTSAVSVNGNGSYDSADFTALVAGTYQWVANYSGDANNNAAVTACNDPDESVVVGALLGTAQVLPALSTWALALLAGLLALVSFLAVGDRSSR
;
A
#
# COMPACT_ATOMS: atom_id res chain seq x y z
N MET A 1 -60.68 39.42 -52.20
CA MET A 1 -60.42 40.59 -51.39
C MET A 1 -59.60 40.16 -50.17
N ASN A 2 -58.46 40.62 -50.12
CA ASN A 2 -57.56 41.10 -49.09
C ASN A 2 -56.37 40.18 -48.69
N ASN A 3 -55.34 40.58 -49.26
CA ASN A 3 -54.02 41.04 -48.76
C ASN A 3 -53.20 40.15 -47.88
N SER A 4 -52.23 39.68 -48.56
CA SER A 4 -50.90 39.25 -48.16
C SER A 4 -50.17 40.26 -47.26
N LYS A 5 -49.48 39.82 -46.25
CA LYS A 5 -48.19 40.40 -45.80
C LYS A 5 -47.23 39.29 -45.38
N SER A 6 -46.19 39.13 -46.15
CA SER A 6 -44.95 38.47 -45.93
C SER A 6 -44.25 38.95 -44.64
N MET A 7 -43.85 38.03 -43.77
CA MET A 7 -42.83 38.33 -42.78
C MET A 7 -41.75 37.19 -42.86
N ALA A 8 -40.60 37.59 -43.27
CA ALA A 8 -39.37 36.75 -43.26
C ALA A 8 -39.07 36.34 -41.87
N ARG A 9 -38.97 35.02 -41.64
CA ARG A 9 -38.43 34.40 -40.41
C ARG A 9 -36.99 33.98 -40.68
N SER A 10 -36.07 34.72 -40.08
CA SER A 10 -34.68 34.35 -39.93
C SER A 10 -34.56 33.02 -39.18
N LYS A 11 -33.91 32.04 -39.79
CA LYS A 11 -33.58 30.78 -39.16
C LYS A 11 -32.35 30.96 -38.25
N LEU A 12 -32.59 31.02 -36.93
CA LEU A 12 -31.54 30.83 -35.91
C LEU A 12 -31.19 29.37 -35.88
N LEU A 13 -29.98 29.00 -36.32
CA LEU A 13 -29.43 27.67 -36.06
C LEU A 13 -29.03 27.60 -34.59
N ALA A 14 -29.84 26.92 -33.79
CA ALA A 14 -29.44 26.52 -32.44
C ALA A 14 -28.48 25.31 -32.54
N TRP A 15 -27.22 25.49 -32.21
CA TRP A 15 -26.27 24.44 -31.97
C TRP A 15 -26.65 23.76 -30.64
N LEU A 16 -27.25 22.58 -30.73
CA LEU A 16 -27.38 21.68 -29.59
C LEU A 16 -25.96 21.07 -29.31
N GLY A 17 -25.28 21.67 -28.35
CA GLY A 17 -24.14 21.00 -27.70
C GLY A 17 -24.63 19.80 -26.90
N LEU A 18 -24.44 18.57 -27.40
CA LEU A 18 -24.57 17.40 -26.59
C LEU A 18 -23.43 17.42 -25.56
N PRO A 19 -23.70 17.26 -24.24
CA PRO A 19 -22.66 16.96 -23.30
C PRO A 19 -22.15 15.56 -23.58
N LEU A 20 -20.89 15.44 -23.98
CA LEU A 20 -20.14 14.20 -24.01
C LEU A 20 -19.95 13.76 -22.55
N SER A 21 -20.91 13.01 -22.03
CA SER A 21 -20.76 12.32 -20.76
C SER A 21 -19.66 11.26 -20.91
N LEU A 22 -18.45 11.62 -20.46
CA LEU A 22 -17.36 10.70 -20.26
C LEU A 22 -17.84 9.66 -19.23
N LEU A 23 -18.29 8.51 -19.68
CA LEU A 23 -18.50 7.33 -18.83
C LEU A 23 -17.09 6.89 -18.36
N LEU A 24 -16.63 7.43 -17.23
CA LEU A 24 -15.58 6.79 -16.47
C LEU A 24 -16.16 5.43 -16.05
N SER A 25 -15.77 4.39 -16.74
CA SER A 25 -15.90 3.02 -16.25
C SER A 25 -14.97 2.91 -15.05
N ALA A 26 -15.47 3.28 -13.86
CA ALA A 26 -14.84 2.85 -12.62
C ALA A 26 -14.88 1.32 -12.66
N SER A 27 -13.73 0.69 -12.87
CA SER A 27 -13.56 -0.72 -12.57
C SER A 27 -13.88 -0.83 -11.08
N ALA A 28 -15.08 -1.27 -10.74
CA ALA A 28 -15.42 -1.67 -9.40
C ALA A 28 -14.50 -2.89 -9.12
N SER A 29 -13.36 -2.64 -8.49
CA SER A 29 -12.61 -3.71 -7.84
C SER A 29 -13.61 -4.41 -6.92
N ALA A 30 -13.82 -5.72 -7.14
CA ALA A 30 -14.72 -6.49 -6.30
C ALA A 30 -14.26 -6.29 -4.86
N GLN A 31 -15.11 -5.64 -4.04
CA GLN A 31 -14.78 -5.39 -2.64
C GLN A 31 -14.53 -6.74 -1.97
N GLY A 32 -13.41 -6.87 -1.25
CA GLY A 32 -13.06 -8.09 -0.51
C GLY A 32 -14.19 -8.51 0.45
N VAL A 33 -14.21 -9.75 0.88
CA VAL A 33 -15.13 -10.21 1.94
C VAL A 33 -14.72 -9.57 3.27
N PRO A 34 -15.61 -8.84 3.97
CA PRO A 34 -15.26 -8.05 5.15
C PRO A 34 -15.13 -8.94 6.40
N LEU A 35 -13.92 -9.41 6.70
CA LEU A 35 -13.67 -10.21 7.91
C LEU A 35 -13.79 -9.43 9.22
N GLY A 36 -13.75 -8.09 9.20
CA GLY A 36 -13.76 -7.29 10.42
C GLY A 36 -12.70 -7.75 11.43
N THR A 37 -13.08 -7.85 12.71
CA THR A 37 -12.18 -8.30 13.78
C THR A 37 -11.82 -9.80 13.68
N ALA A 38 -12.61 -10.62 12.96
CA ALA A 38 -12.26 -12.01 12.68
C ALA A 38 -10.97 -12.12 11.84
N GLY A 39 -10.60 -11.07 11.11
CA GLY A 39 -9.34 -11.00 10.36
C GLY A 39 -8.08 -11.08 11.23
N ALA A 40 -8.16 -10.81 12.52
CA ALA A 40 -7.03 -10.93 13.45
C ALA A 40 -6.80 -12.37 13.97
N PHE A 41 -7.70 -13.29 13.63
CA PHE A 41 -7.64 -14.67 14.10
C PHE A 41 -7.08 -15.60 13.02
N GLY A 42 -6.09 -16.40 13.39
CA GLY A 42 -5.68 -17.56 12.59
C GLY A 42 -6.65 -18.74 12.76
N VAL A 43 -7.20 -18.88 13.97
CA VAL A 43 -8.20 -19.91 14.33
C VAL A 43 -9.32 -19.29 15.16
N LEU A 44 -10.57 -19.47 14.73
CA LEU A 44 -11.75 -19.06 15.49
C LEU A 44 -12.82 -20.15 15.43
N ALA A 45 -13.34 -20.57 16.58
CA ALA A 45 -14.34 -21.62 16.68
C ALA A 45 -15.60 -21.16 17.42
N GLY A 46 -16.73 -21.79 17.10
CA GLY A 46 -17.99 -21.60 17.82
C GLY A 46 -18.07 -22.36 19.14
N SER A 47 -17.63 -23.60 19.16
CA SER A 47 -17.78 -24.48 20.33
C SER A 47 -16.47 -24.71 21.09
N GLU A 48 -15.42 -25.12 20.40
CA GLU A 48 -14.11 -25.40 20.98
C GLU A 48 -12.99 -25.36 19.94
N VAL A 49 -11.75 -25.12 20.41
CA VAL A 49 -10.51 -25.35 19.66
C VAL A 49 -9.75 -26.49 20.30
N THR A 50 -9.44 -27.52 19.53
CA THR A 50 -8.62 -28.65 19.98
C THR A 50 -7.36 -28.74 19.16
N ASN A 51 -6.25 -29.06 19.79
CA ASN A 51 -4.98 -29.28 19.10
C ASN A 51 -4.27 -30.51 19.63
N THR A 52 -3.72 -31.31 18.73
CA THR A 52 -2.81 -32.39 19.01
C THR A 52 -1.50 -32.16 18.25
N GLY A 53 -0.35 -32.22 18.95
CA GLY A 53 0.94 -32.00 18.34
C GLY A 53 1.35 -30.51 18.27
N PRO A 54 2.53 -30.23 17.71
CA PRO A 54 3.17 -28.92 17.77
C PRO A 54 2.66 -27.97 16.68
N SER A 55 1.34 -27.68 16.66
CA SER A 55 0.80 -26.69 15.73
C SER A 55 1.33 -25.29 16.03
N VAL A 56 1.57 -24.51 14.97
CA VAL A 56 1.93 -23.08 15.04
C VAL A 56 0.85 -22.28 14.35
N VAL A 57 0.26 -21.32 15.07
CA VAL A 57 -0.81 -20.47 14.54
C VAL A 57 -0.34 -19.02 14.51
N PHE A 58 -0.34 -18.41 13.33
CA PHE A 58 -0.17 -16.98 13.16
C PHE A 58 -1.54 -16.28 13.32
N GLY A 59 -1.59 -15.22 14.12
CA GLY A 59 -2.85 -14.58 14.53
C GLY A 59 -3.42 -15.18 15.83
N SER A 60 -4.51 -14.61 16.31
CA SER A 60 -5.16 -15.06 17.55
C SER A 60 -5.85 -16.42 17.38
N VAL A 61 -5.97 -17.14 18.51
CA VAL A 61 -6.80 -18.35 18.63
C VAL A 61 -7.97 -18.04 19.53
N GLY A 62 -9.19 -18.20 19.04
CA GLY A 62 -10.39 -17.81 19.76
C GLY A 62 -11.53 -18.83 19.72
N VAL A 63 -12.40 -18.74 20.75
CA VAL A 63 -13.64 -19.51 20.82
C VAL A 63 -14.74 -18.67 21.45
N TRP A 64 -15.93 -18.65 20.85
CA TRP A 64 -17.17 -18.06 21.38
C TRP A 64 -18.39 -18.61 20.64
N PRO A 65 -19.52 -18.98 21.29
CA PRO A 65 -19.79 -18.91 22.73
C PRO A 65 -19.18 -20.03 23.56
N GLY A 66 -18.50 -21.01 22.93
CA GLY A 66 -17.73 -22.03 23.62
C GLY A 66 -16.61 -21.42 24.47
N THR A 67 -16.05 -22.24 25.36
CA THR A 67 -15.05 -21.79 26.32
C THR A 67 -13.74 -22.61 26.27
N SER A 68 -13.70 -23.68 25.46
CA SER A 68 -12.59 -24.64 25.49
C SER A 68 -11.57 -24.33 24.40
N ILE A 69 -10.34 -24.07 24.81
CA ILE A 69 -9.14 -24.09 23.98
C ILE A 69 -8.17 -25.08 24.62
N SER A 70 -7.85 -26.18 23.93
CA SER A 70 -7.01 -27.26 24.46
C SER A 70 -5.86 -27.62 23.52
N GLY A 71 -4.79 -28.24 24.09
CA GLY A 71 -3.61 -28.63 23.31
C GLY A 71 -2.62 -27.51 23.03
N PHE A 72 -2.68 -26.42 23.78
CA PHE A 72 -1.72 -25.32 23.73
C PHE A 72 -1.14 -25.10 25.16
N PRO A 73 0.02 -25.71 25.48
CA PRO A 73 0.93 -26.51 24.63
C PRO A 73 0.45 -27.90 24.29
N PRO A 74 1.04 -28.63 23.29
CA PRO A 74 2.26 -28.28 22.53
C PRO A 74 2.05 -27.31 21.39
N GLY A 75 0.80 -27.01 21.01
CA GLY A 75 0.51 -25.93 20.06
C GLY A 75 0.95 -24.57 20.61
N THR A 76 1.21 -23.63 19.70
CA THR A 76 1.64 -22.26 20.03
C THR A 76 0.97 -21.25 19.13
N VAL A 77 0.69 -20.06 19.66
CA VAL A 77 0.47 -18.85 18.85
C VAL A 77 1.84 -18.26 18.52
N PHE A 78 2.06 -17.90 17.26
CA PHE A 78 3.34 -17.31 16.84
C PHE A 78 3.61 -16.04 17.65
N PRO A 79 4.81 -15.88 18.24
CA PRO A 79 5.11 -14.75 19.13
C PRO A 79 4.85 -13.40 18.46
N GLY A 80 4.07 -12.55 19.12
CA GLY A 80 3.72 -11.21 18.64
C GLY A 80 2.62 -11.13 17.58
N SER A 81 2.10 -12.28 17.08
CA SER A 81 1.05 -12.28 16.06
C SER A 81 -0.37 -12.27 16.62
N GLY A 82 -0.58 -12.68 17.86
CA GLY A 82 -1.92 -12.79 18.46
C GLY A 82 -1.91 -13.30 19.89
N ALA A 83 -3.11 -13.59 20.41
CA ALA A 83 -3.36 -14.06 21.76
C ALA A 83 -4.46 -15.15 21.78
N PHE A 84 -4.67 -15.79 22.96
CA PHE A 84 -5.79 -16.68 23.21
C PHE A 84 -6.98 -15.90 23.72
N HIS A 85 -8.17 -16.12 23.12
CA HIS A 85 -9.44 -15.49 23.47
C HIS A 85 -10.49 -16.57 23.75
N SER A 86 -10.83 -16.80 25.02
CA SER A 86 -11.81 -17.82 25.42
C SER A 86 -13.05 -17.16 26.00
N ALA A 87 -14.14 -17.20 25.26
CA ALA A 87 -15.45 -16.64 25.63
C ALA A 87 -15.40 -15.16 26.09
N ASP A 88 -14.41 -14.42 25.66
CA ASP A 88 -14.26 -13.01 25.94
C ASP A 88 -14.92 -12.12 24.87
N THR A 89 -14.98 -10.82 25.11
CA THR A 89 -15.61 -9.86 24.21
C THR A 89 -14.90 -9.72 22.85
N VAL A 90 -13.60 -10.04 22.78
CA VAL A 90 -12.81 -10.01 21.55
C VAL A 90 -13.23 -11.18 20.66
N ALA A 91 -13.30 -12.41 21.19
CA ALA A 91 -13.79 -13.57 20.46
C ALA A 91 -15.29 -13.43 20.10
N GLN A 92 -16.10 -12.80 20.99
CA GLN A 92 -17.50 -12.53 20.70
C GLN A 92 -17.67 -11.63 19.48
N GLN A 93 -16.97 -10.50 19.44
CA GLN A 93 -17.03 -9.58 18.31
C GLN A 93 -16.52 -10.25 17.03
N ALA A 94 -15.44 -11.02 17.11
CA ALA A 94 -14.90 -11.74 15.97
C ALA A 94 -15.90 -12.76 15.40
N GLN A 95 -16.66 -13.48 16.23
CA GLN A 95 -17.70 -14.39 15.78
C GLN A 95 -18.87 -13.64 15.12
N PHE A 96 -19.23 -12.46 15.61
CA PHE A 96 -20.23 -11.62 14.97
C PHE A 96 -19.75 -11.19 13.57
N ASP A 97 -18.53 -10.69 13.47
CA ASP A 97 -17.95 -10.24 12.20
C ASP A 97 -17.75 -11.42 11.21
N LEU A 98 -17.38 -12.59 11.73
CA LEU A 98 -17.35 -13.82 10.92
C LEU A 98 -18.74 -14.15 10.34
N GLY A 99 -19.81 -13.90 11.12
CA GLY A 99 -21.19 -14.03 10.62
C GLY A 99 -21.43 -13.14 9.40
N VAL A 100 -21.05 -11.85 9.51
CA VAL A 100 -21.20 -10.87 8.44
C VAL A 100 -20.38 -11.29 7.20
N ALA A 101 -19.13 -11.72 7.40
CA ALA A 101 -18.26 -12.19 6.32
C ALA A 101 -18.80 -13.43 5.61
N TYR A 102 -19.32 -14.38 6.38
CA TYR A 102 -19.92 -15.60 5.84
C TYR A 102 -21.17 -15.27 4.98
N ASP A 103 -22.04 -14.40 5.48
CA ASP A 103 -23.26 -14.00 4.80
C ASP A 103 -22.95 -13.17 3.53
N ASP A 104 -21.93 -12.30 3.56
CA ASP A 104 -21.44 -11.62 2.36
C ASP A 104 -20.92 -12.62 1.32
N ALA A 105 -20.05 -13.54 1.72
CA ALA A 105 -19.49 -14.53 0.80
C ALA A 105 -20.57 -15.41 0.17
N SER A 106 -21.57 -15.84 0.97
CA SER A 106 -22.67 -16.68 0.48
C SER A 106 -23.68 -15.93 -0.38
N GLY A 107 -23.84 -14.63 -0.16
CA GLY A 107 -24.80 -13.78 -0.88
C GLY A 107 -24.30 -13.26 -2.23
N ARG A 108 -23.05 -13.48 -2.57
CA ARG A 108 -22.50 -13.03 -3.86
C ARG A 108 -23.10 -13.81 -5.03
N ALA A 109 -23.34 -13.11 -6.14
CA ALA A 109 -23.86 -13.75 -7.34
C ALA A 109 -22.86 -14.78 -7.86
N CYS A 110 -23.36 -16.01 -8.13
CA CYS A 110 -22.56 -17.07 -8.74
C CYS A 110 -22.08 -16.67 -10.14
N GLY A 111 -20.78 -16.67 -10.36
CA GLY A 111 -20.19 -16.40 -11.66
C GLY A 111 -20.01 -17.66 -12.49
N VAL A 112 -19.48 -18.72 -11.87
CA VAL A 112 -19.18 -20.00 -12.53
C VAL A 112 -19.62 -21.16 -11.64
N THR A 113 -20.38 -22.08 -12.18
CA THR A 113 -20.72 -23.36 -11.51
C THR A 113 -19.68 -24.41 -11.86
N ILE A 114 -19.10 -25.07 -10.83
CA ILE A 114 -18.21 -26.23 -11.02
C ILE A 114 -19.02 -27.52 -10.81
N PRO A 115 -19.41 -28.23 -11.88
CA PRO A 115 -20.18 -29.45 -11.77
C PRO A 115 -19.39 -30.53 -11.03
N GLY A 116 -20.05 -31.19 -10.07
CA GLY A 116 -19.40 -32.24 -9.26
C GLY A 116 -18.39 -31.75 -8.23
N GLY A 117 -18.03 -30.44 -8.23
CA GLY A 117 -17.15 -29.87 -7.24
C GLY A 117 -15.70 -30.34 -7.27
N LEU A 118 -15.26 -30.93 -8.37
CA LEU A 118 -13.87 -31.42 -8.52
C LEU A 118 -12.95 -30.26 -8.86
N LEU A 119 -12.06 -29.91 -7.94
CA LEU A 119 -11.17 -28.76 -8.05
C LEU A 119 -9.76 -29.11 -8.56
N GLY A 120 -9.33 -30.36 -8.39
CA GLY A 120 -8.00 -30.82 -8.78
C GLY A 120 -7.78 -30.71 -10.29
N GLY A 121 -6.61 -30.15 -10.67
CA GLY A 121 -6.21 -29.93 -12.05
C GLY A 121 -6.81 -28.70 -12.73
N LEU A 122 -7.67 -27.92 -12.03
CA LEU A 122 -8.22 -26.68 -12.56
C LEU A 122 -7.24 -25.52 -12.41
N THR A 123 -7.31 -24.59 -13.38
CA THR A 123 -6.71 -23.24 -13.28
C THR A 123 -7.86 -22.24 -13.34
N LEU A 124 -8.03 -21.46 -12.30
CA LEU A 124 -9.14 -20.52 -12.13
C LEU A 124 -8.62 -19.08 -12.03
N THR A 125 -9.35 -18.16 -12.64
CA THR A 125 -9.11 -16.71 -12.53
C THR A 125 -9.99 -16.12 -11.42
N PRO A 126 -9.77 -14.84 -10.98
CA PRO A 126 -10.63 -14.21 -9.97
C PRO A 126 -12.12 -14.33 -10.32
N GLY A 127 -12.95 -14.69 -9.33
CA GLY A 127 -14.37 -14.88 -9.54
C GLY A 127 -15.11 -15.54 -8.38
N VAL A 128 -16.43 -15.74 -8.55
CA VAL A 128 -17.30 -16.46 -7.62
C VAL A 128 -17.65 -17.81 -8.22
N TYR A 129 -17.27 -18.88 -7.54
CA TYR A 129 -17.42 -20.27 -7.96
C TYR A 129 -18.40 -21.00 -7.06
N CYS A 130 -19.40 -21.66 -7.66
CA CYS A 130 -20.48 -22.34 -6.91
C CYS A 130 -20.48 -23.84 -7.17
N MET A 131 -20.69 -24.63 -6.12
CA MET A 131 -20.73 -26.08 -6.21
C MET A 131 -21.53 -26.71 -5.07
N GLY A 132 -21.97 -27.94 -5.27
CA GLY A 132 -22.69 -28.69 -4.23
C GLY A 132 -21.77 -29.10 -3.09
N SER A 133 -20.67 -29.77 -3.38
CA SER A 133 -19.57 -30.12 -2.49
C SER A 133 -18.26 -29.72 -3.18
N ALA A 134 -17.18 -29.57 -2.45
CA ALA A 134 -15.85 -29.34 -3.02
C ALA A 134 -14.91 -30.50 -2.66
N ASP A 135 -14.28 -31.05 -3.68
CA ASP A 135 -13.24 -32.09 -3.57
C ASP A 135 -11.97 -31.59 -4.24
N LEU A 136 -10.93 -31.37 -3.45
CA LEU A 136 -9.61 -31.01 -3.92
C LEU A 136 -8.70 -32.25 -3.85
N THR A 137 -8.56 -32.94 -4.97
CA THR A 137 -7.60 -34.03 -5.15
C THR A 137 -6.55 -33.60 -6.16
N GLY A 138 -5.29 -33.49 -5.73
CA GLY A 138 -4.18 -32.94 -6.52
C GLY A 138 -4.05 -31.43 -6.38
N THR A 139 -3.82 -30.70 -7.47
CA THR A 139 -3.50 -29.28 -7.43
C THR A 139 -4.60 -28.41 -8.05
N LEU A 140 -5.05 -27.39 -7.32
CA LEU A 140 -5.83 -26.27 -7.86
C LEU A 140 -4.88 -25.08 -8.08
N THR A 141 -4.92 -24.47 -9.25
CA THR A 141 -4.14 -23.26 -9.56
C THR A 141 -5.06 -22.04 -9.58
N LEU A 142 -4.72 -21.00 -8.82
CA LEU A 142 -5.37 -19.70 -8.84
C LEU A 142 -4.49 -18.72 -9.60
N ASP A 143 -5.01 -18.17 -10.70
CA ASP A 143 -4.25 -17.40 -11.67
C ASP A 143 -4.74 -15.95 -11.76
N GLY A 144 -3.94 -15.02 -11.29
CA GLY A 144 -4.21 -13.58 -11.37
C GLY A 144 -4.63 -12.94 -10.05
N ALA A 145 -4.27 -11.66 -9.90
CA ALA A 145 -4.67 -10.83 -8.77
C ALA A 145 -6.18 -10.60 -8.75
N GLY A 146 -6.81 -10.75 -7.59
CA GLY A 146 -8.23 -10.47 -7.38
C GLY A 146 -8.91 -11.47 -6.46
N LEU A 147 -10.20 -11.26 -6.26
CA LEU A 147 -11.00 -11.99 -5.29
C LEU A 147 -11.47 -13.35 -5.85
N TYR A 148 -11.27 -14.40 -5.06
CA TYR A 148 -11.80 -15.76 -5.32
C TYR A 148 -12.76 -16.12 -4.20
N VAL A 149 -14.00 -16.42 -4.53
CA VAL A 149 -15.01 -16.89 -3.57
C VAL A 149 -15.55 -18.24 -4.02
N PHE A 150 -15.37 -19.27 -3.20
CA PHE A 150 -15.90 -20.60 -3.40
C PHE A 150 -17.13 -20.78 -2.53
N GLN A 151 -18.32 -20.80 -3.11
CA GLN A 151 -19.58 -21.06 -2.43
C GLN A 151 -19.89 -22.56 -2.51
N ILE A 152 -19.78 -23.24 -1.36
CA ILE A 152 -19.88 -24.68 -1.24
C ILE A 152 -21.15 -25.04 -0.43
N ALA A 153 -22.18 -25.56 -1.10
CA ALA A 153 -23.46 -25.83 -0.48
C ALA A 153 -23.46 -27.04 0.47
N SER A 154 -22.37 -27.78 0.57
CA SER A 154 -22.19 -28.89 1.52
C SER A 154 -20.79 -28.78 2.17
N GLY A 155 -19.93 -29.78 2.04
CA GLY A 155 -18.62 -29.87 2.65
C GLY A 155 -17.48 -29.59 1.68
N LEU A 156 -16.35 -29.16 2.24
CA LEU A 156 -15.06 -29.06 1.57
C LEU A 156 -14.17 -30.21 2.06
N VAL A 157 -13.60 -30.98 1.12
CA VAL A 157 -12.58 -31.99 1.41
C VAL A 157 -11.35 -31.71 0.57
N ALA A 158 -10.22 -31.51 1.21
CA ALA A 158 -8.90 -31.49 0.58
C ALA A 158 -8.22 -32.81 0.86
N ALA A 159 -8.04 -33.65 -0.17
CA ALA A 159 -7.44 -34.98 -0.06
C ALA A 159 -5.97 -34.94 0.39
N PRO A 160 -5.41 -36.01 0.94
CA PRO A 160 -4.03 -36.05 1.39
C PRO A 160 -3.04 -35.57 0.31
N GLY A 161 -2.15 -34.67 0.67
CA GLY A 161 -1.12 -34.12 -0.23
C GLY A 161 -1.66 -33.20 -1.34
N SER A 162 -2.93 -32.84 -1.31
CA SER A 162 -3.50 -31.86 -2.26
C SER A 162 -2.94 -30.45 -1.99
N SER A 163 -3.01 -29.58 -3.00
CA SER A 163 -2.46 -28.24 -2.88
C SER A 163 -3.27 -27.18 -3.64
N VAL A 164 -3.28 -25.97 -3.12
CA VAL A 164 -3.71 -24.79 -3.86
C VAL A 164 -2.46 -23.93 -4.14
N VAL A 165 -2.21 -23.66 -5.43
CA VAL A 165 -1.06 -22.90 -5.90
C VAL A 165 -1.55 -21.57 -6.46
N MET A 166 -0.85 -20.50 -6.14
CA MET A 166 -1.15 -19.13 -6.58
C MET A 166 -0.09 -18.67 -7.57
N ILE A 167 -0.52 -18.11 -8.71
CA ILE A 167 0.35 -17.56 -9.75
C ILE A 167 -0.16 -16.18 -10.19
N ASN A 168 0.69 -15.43 -10.89
CA ASN A 168 0.33 -14.15 -11.53
C ASN A 168 -0.35 -13.15 -10.60
N GLY A 169 0.14 -13.02 -9.36
CA GLY A 169 -0.36 -12.04 -8.38
C GLY A 169 -1.61 -12.47 -7.61
N ALA A 170 -2.04 -13.72 -7.67
CA ALA A 170 -3.06 -14.24 -6.77
C ALA A 170 -2.54 -14.21 -5.32
N GLY A 171 -3.39 -13.78 -4.38
CA GLY A 171 -3.04 -13.69 -2.96
C GLY A 171 -3.95 -14.51 -2.08
N SER A 172 -3.39 -15.16 -1.06
CA SER A 172 -4.20 -16.01 -0.17
C SER A 172 -5.18 -15.22 0.70
N CYS A 173 -4.96 -13.92 0.93
CA CYS A 173 -5.93 -13.07 1.62
C CYS A 173 -7.20 -12.84 0.81
N ASP A 174 -7.14 -12.97 -0.51
CA ASP A 174 -8.26 -12.73 -1.43
C ASP A 174 -9.01 -14.02 -1.78
N VAL A 175 -8.66 -15.16 -1.15
CA VAL A 175 -9.32 -16.45 -1.35
C VAL A 175 -10.23 -16.76 -0.16
N PHE A 176 -11.50 -17.05 -0.45
CA PHE A 176 -12.54 -17.35 0.54
C PHE A 176 -13.28 -18.63 0.21
N TRP A 177 -13.24 -19.57 1.15
CA TRP A 177 -13.98 -20.84 1.08
C TRP A 177 -15.21 -20.72 1.98
N GLN A 178 -16.35 -20.32 1.44
CA GLN A 178 -17.61 -20.33 2.18
C GLN A 178 -18.20 -21.74 2.12
N VAL A 179 -18.29 -22.41 3.28
CA VAL A 179 -18.67 -23.82 3.39
C VAL A 179 -19.93 -23.96 4.27
N THR A 180 -21.01 -24.44 3.69
CA THR A 180 -22.31 -24.54 4.41
C THR A 180 -22.34 -25.69 5.43
N SER A 181 -21.38 -26.59 5.41
CA SER A 181 -21.20 -27.64 6.42
C SER A 181 -19.79 -27.56 7.03
N SER A 182 -19.01 -28.62 6.95
CA SER A 182 -17.68 -28.73 7.52
C SER A 182 -16.60 -28.75 6.44
N ALA A 183 -15.40 -28.29 6.80
CA ALA A 183 -14.20 -28.43 5.99
C ALA A 183 -13.26 -29.46 6.63
N ALA A 184 -12.78 -30.40 5.83
CA ALA A 184 -11.77 -31.37 6.20
C ALA A 184 -10.53 -31.20 5.29
N ILE A 185 -9.42 -30.79 5.88
CA ILE A 185 -8.15 -30.61 5.21
C ILE A 185 -7.26 -31.78 5.65
N ASP A 186 -7.04 -32.72 4.73
CA ASP A 186 -6.42 -33.98 5.08
C ASP A 186 -4.89 -33.85 5.16
N THR A 187 -4.25 -34.94 5.56
CA THR A 187 -2.81 -35.01 5.92
C THR A 187 -1.93 -34.43 4.82
N THR A 188 -0.97 -33.59 5.24
CA THR A 188 0.04 -32.96 4.37
C THR A 188 -0.52 -32.08 3.23
N SER A 189 -1.82 -31.78 3.23
CA SER A 189 -2.41 -30.84 2.27
C SER A 189 -1.92 -29.42 2.49
N GLN A 190 -1.81 -28.62 1.41
CA GLN A 190 -1.37 -27.24 1.44
C GLN A 190 -2.51 -26.36 0.94
N MET A 191 -3.26 -25.78 1.88
CA MET A 191 -4.37 -24.90 1.59
C MET A 191 -3.98 -23.44 1.67
N VAL A 192 -4.66 -22.60 0.90
CA VAL A 192 -4.57 -21.15 0.99
C VAL A 192 -5.95 -20.52 1.16
N GLY A 193 -5.99 -19.36 1.79
CA GLY A 193 -7.21 -18.56 1.90
C GLY A 193 -7.94 -18.71 3.24
N ASN A 194 -9.05 -18.03 3.33
CA ASN A 194 -9.88 -17.93 4.52
C ASN A 194 -11.01 -18.97 4.44
N ILE A 195 -11.00 -19.97 5.31
CA ILE A 195 -12.04 -21.01 5.37
C ILE A 195 -13.12 -20.52 6.34
N LEU A 196 -14.30 -20.21 5.83
CA LEU A 196 -15.48 -19.76 6.56
C LEU A 196 -16.49 -20.92 6.61
N ALA A 197 -16.39 -21.80 7.60
CA ALA A 197 -17.28 -22.96 7.72
C ALA A 197 -18.45 -22.68 8.65
N LEU A 198 -19.66 -23.09 8.23
CA LEU A 198 -20.84 -22.97 9.11
C LEU A 198 -20.73 -23.91 10.31
N THR A 199 -20.17 -25.10 10.12
CA THR A 199 -20.05 -26.09 11.18
C THR A 199 -18.61 -26.19 11.68
N SER A 200 -17.84 -27.18 11.30
CA SER A 200 -16.49 -27.42 11.84
C SER A 200 -15.40 -27.33 10.79
N ILE A 201 -14.18 -27.12 11.25
CA ILE A 201 -12.97 -27.23 10.43
C ILE A 201 -12.01 -28.19 11.10
N THR A 202 -11.53 -29.17 10.33
CA THR A 202 -10.51 -30.12 10.78
C THR A 202 -9.31 -30.03 9.87
N LEU A 203 -8.15 -29.74 10.44
CA LEU A 203 -6.85 -29.87 9.78
C LEU A 203 -6.15 -31.10 10.32
N ASN A 204 -6.04 -32.13 9.48
CA ASN A 204 -5.35 -33.37 9.83
C ASN A 204 -3.81 -33.21 9.85
N THR A 205 -3.12 -34.25 10.26
CA THR A 205 -1.68 -34.21 10.58
C THR A 205 -0.85 -33.55 9.48
N ASN A 206 -0.10 -32.53 9.88
CA ASN A 206 0.81 -31.75 9.02
C ASN A 206 0.13 -31.06 7.81
N ALA A 207 -1.18 -30.91 7.78
CA ALA A 207 -1.82 -30.02 6.85
C ALA A 207 -1.40 -28.57 7.16
N SER A 208 -1.22 -27.73 6.14
CA SER A 208 -0.85 -26.32 6.26
C SER A 208 -1.92 -25.41 5.66
N LEU A 209 -2.05 -24.22 6.21
CA LEU A 209 -2.99 -23.22 5.74
C LEU A 209 -2.32 -21.84 5.74
N SER A 210 -2.12 -21.24 4.54
CA SER A 210 -1.79 -19.83 4.43
C SER A 210 -3.10 -19.03 4.42
N GLY A 211 -3.56 -18.62 5.60
CA GLY A 211 -4.88 -18.02 5.77
C GLY A 211 -5.47 -18.27 7.15
N ARG A 212 -6.80 -18.49 7.22
CA ARG A 212 -7.56 -18.55 8.46
C ARG A 212 -8.53 -19.74 8.48
N ALA A 213 -8.65 -20.38 9.64
CA ALA A 213 -9.66 -21.42 9.90
C ALA A 213 -10.75 -20.86 10.84
N LEU A 214 -11.88 -20.45 10.27
CA LEU A 214 -12.95 -19.72 10.95
C LEU A 214 -14.26 -20.51 10.91
N ALA A 215 -14.60 -21.20 12.01
CA ALA A 215 -15.82 -21.98 12.17
C ALA A 215 -16.87 -21.20 12.98
N ARG A 216 -18.11 -21.09 12.43
CA ARG A 216 -19.18 -20.31 13.09
C ARG A 216 -19.77 -21.01 14.31
N ASN A 217 -20.15 -22.29 14.16
CA ASN A 217 -21.02 -22.95 15.16
C ASN A 217 -20.33 -24.10 15.90
N ALA A 218 -19.33 -24.74 15.32
CA ALA A 218 -18.71 -25.91 15.91
C ALA A 218 -17.20 -25.75 16.11
N LEU A 219 -16.49 -26.87 16.19
CA LEU A 219 -15.07 -26.89 16.58
C LEU A 219 -14.13 -26.56 15.41
N VAL A 220 -12.92 -26.12 15.79
CA VAL A 220 -11.74 -26.23 14.93
C VAL A 220 -10.76 -27.21 15.58
N SER A 221 -10.36 -28.24 14.83
CA SER A 221 -9.41 -29.29 15.29
C SER A 221 -8.12 -29.20 14.49
N LEU A 222 -6.99 -29.23 15.20
CA LEU A 222 -5.64 -29.15 14.67
C LEU A 222 -4.81 -30.37 15.07
N ALA A 223 -3.86 -30.78 14.20
CA ALA A 223 -2.96 -31.90 14.43
C ALA A 223 -1.57 -31.62 13.84
N GLY A 224 -0.71 -30.87 14.57
CA GLY A 224 0.64 -30.53 14.11
C GLY A 224 0.65 -29.66 12.86
N ASN A 225 -0.22 -28.67 12.79
CA ASN A 225 -0.44 -27.83 11.62
C ASN A 225 0.38 -26.55 11.65
N ASN A 226 0.68 -26.00 10.49
CA ASN A 226 1.22 -24.68 10.33
C ASN A 226 0.16 -23.77 9.68
N ILE A 227 -0.38 -22.84 10.47
CA ILE A 227 -1.29 -21.82 9.98
C ILE A 227 -0.50 -20.52 9.92
N THR A 228 -0.25 -20.01 8.71
CA THR A 228 0.53 -18.81 8.45
C THR A 228 -0.37 -17.64 8.07
N GLU A 229 0.16 -16.44 8.23
CA GLU A 229 -0.53 -15.25 7.70
C GLU A 229 -0.78 -15.40 6.20
N CYS A 230 -1.94 -14.94 5.75
CA CYS A 230 -2.23 -14.90 4.32
C CYS A 230 -1.43 -13.77 3.64
N THR A 231 -1.11 -13.94 2.37
CA THR A 231 -0.47 -12.93 1.52
C THR A 231 -1.52 -12.17 0.72
N LEU A 232 -1.37 -10.85 0.60
CA LEU A 232 -2.24 -10.05 -0.27
C LEU A 232 -1.98 -10.40 -1.73
N GLY A 233 -3.03 -10.44 -2.52
CA GLY A 233 -2.95 -10.56 -3.98
C GLY A 233 -2.76 -9.19 -4.62
N GLY A 234 -1.96 -9.17 -5.70
CA GLY A 234 -1.60 -7.94 -6.39
C GLY A 234 -0.76 -6.99 -5.53
N ALA A 235 -0.02 -6.12 -6.20
CA ALA A 235 0.69 -5.07 -5.50
C ALA A 235 -0.28 -3.97 -5.07
N ILE A 236 -0.20 -3.52 -3.82
CA ILE A 236 -1.01 -2.43 -3.30
C ILE A 236 -0.40 -1.07 -3.66
N ALA A 237 -1.23 -0.05 -3.77
CA ALA A 237 -0.75 1.32 -3.89
C ALA A 237 -0.09 1.75 -2.58
N ILE A 238 1.12 2.29 -2.68
CA ILE A 238 1.87 2.86 -1.56
C ILE A 238 1.92 4.39 -1.68
N THR A 239 2.29 5.05 -0.61
CA THR A 239 2.60 6.47 -0.62
C THR A 239 4.11 6.66 -0.53
N LEU A 240 4.67 7.38 -1.51
CA LEU A 240 6.05 7.85 -1.54
C LEU A 240 6.02 9.37 -1.55
N THR A 241 6.58 9.99 -0.53
CA THR A 241 6.84 11.44 -0.45
C THR A 241 8.29 11.67 -0.14
N THR A 242 8.83 12.82 -0.48
CA THR A 242 10.23 13.14 -0.23
C THR A 242 10.36 14.53 0.37
N GLN A 243 11.51 14.78 0.94
CA GLN A 243 11.91 16.10 1.42
C GLN A 243 13.40 16.31 1.17
N ALA A 244 13.69 17.20 0.25
CA ALA A 244 15.07 17.60 -0.03
C ALA A 244 15.69 18.36 1.14
N SER A 245 17.01 18.29 1.27
CA SER A 245 17.79 19.01 2.27
C SER A 245 17.62 20.53 2.17
N ALA A 246 17.98 21.25 3.21
CA ALA A 246 17.93 22.71 3.22
C ALA A 246 18.83 23.34 2.14
N ASN A 247 18.51 24.56 1.74
CA ASN A 247 19.34 25.35 0.84
C ASN A 247 20.79 25.54 1.37
N VAL A 248 21.77 25.46 0.48
CA VAL A 248 23.18 25.53 0.83
C VAL A 248 23.94 26.55 -0.03
N ALA A 249 25.15 26.92 0.39
CA ALA A 249 26.09 27.64 -0.46
C ALA A 249 26.79 26.69 -1.44
N VAL A 250 27.34 27.23 -2.54
CA VAL A 250 28.19 26.45 -3.45
C VAL A 250 29.32 25.73 -2.68
N GLY A 251 29.48 24.45 -2.94
CA GLY A 251 30.37 23.53 -2.22
C GLY A 251 29.69 22.83 -1.03
N GLY A 252 28.45 23.18 -0.70
CA GLY A 252 27.65 22.45 0.31
C GLY A 252 27.13 21.10 -0.20
N GLN A 253 26.82 20.23 0.74
CA GLN A 253 26.22 18.91 0.46
C GLN A 253 24.71 19.02 0.48
N ILE A 254 24.08 18.35 -0.48
CA ILE A 254 22.63 18.22 -0.60
C ILE A 254 22.25 16.75 -0.71
N HIS A 255 21.14 16.35 -0.12
CA HIS A 255 20.55 15.02 -0.19
C HIS A 255 19.03 15.13 -0.19
N ASP A 256 18.39 14.02 -0.40
CA ASP A 256 16.94 13.88 -0.33
C ASP A 256 16.55 12.72 0.59
N THR A 257 15.45 12.88 1.31
CA THR A 257 14.88 11.88 2.22
C THR A 257 13.52 11.44 1.70
N ALA A 258 13.38 10.17 1.37
CA ALA A 258 12.10 9.56 0.97
C ALA A 258 11.39 8.96 2.18
N PHE A 259 10.08 9.17 2.25
CA PHE A 259 9.18 8.56 3.24
C PHE A 259 8.25 7.60 2.52
N LEU A 260 8.42 6.30 2.79
CA LEU A 260 7.61 5.23 2.25
C LEU A 260 6.59 4.77 3.29
N SER A 261 5.30 4.77 2.94
CA SER A 261 4.21 4.40 3.86
C SER A 261 3.06 3.69 3.15
N GLY A 262 2.25 2.98 3.95
CA GLY A 262 1.09 2.23 3.44
C GLY A 262 1.44 0.91 2.77
N GLY A 263 2.73 0.54 2.68
CA GLY A 263 3.18 -0.71 2.10
C GLY A 263 3.07 -1.89 3.07
N VAL A 264 2.91 -3.10 2.52
CA VAL A 264 2.98 -4.37 3.25
C VAL A 264 4.39 -4.93 3.13
N ASN A 265 5.18 -4.79 4.20
CA ASN A 265 6.59 -5.22 4.27
C ASN A 265 7.38 -4.87 2.99
N PRO A 266 7.37 -3.58 2.56
CA PRO A 266 7.96 -3.22 1.30
C PRO A 266 9.46 -3.54 1.26
N THR A 267 9.88 -4.05 0.10
CA THR A 267 11.25 -4.39 -0.25
C THR A 267 11.61 -3.71 -1.59
N GLY A 268 12.72 -4.08 -2.21
CA GLY A 268 13.16 -3.46 -3.46
C GLY A 268 14.10 -2.29 -3.24
N THR A 269 14.00 -1.23 -4.05
CA THR A 269 14.97 -0.14 -4.07
C THR A 269 14.29 1.21 -4.27
N ILE A 270 14.71 2.24 -3.55
CA ILE A 270 14.43 3.63 -3.90
C ILE A 270 15.65 4.19 -4.62
N THR A 271 15.44 4.70 -5.83
CA THR A 271 16.45 5.40 -6.62
C THR A 271 16.14 6.90 -6.57
N PHE A 272 17.11 7.68 -6.15
CA PHE A 272 17.07 9.15 -6.13
C PHE A 272 17.86 9.67 -7.30
N ASP A 273 17.22 10.45 -8.15
CA ASP A 273 17.83 11.12 -9.30
C ASP A 273 17.87 12.63 -9.05
N LEU A 274 19.06 13.22 -9.10
CA LEU A 274 19.28 14.66 -8.97
C LEU A 274 19.44 15.27 -10.35
N PHE A 275 18.66 16.30 -10.63
CA PHE A 275 18.76 17.09 -11.85
C PHE A 275 19.43 18.43 -11.56
N GLY A 276 20.34 18.84 -12.46
CA GLY A 276 21.19 20.01 -12.27
C GLY A 276 20.51 21.33 -12.51
N PRO A 277 21.17 22.44 -12.14
CA PRO A 277 20.60 23.76 -12.31
C PRO A 277 20.33 24.06 -13.79
N GLY A 278 19.06 24.46 -14.08
CA GLY A 278 18.61 24.73 -15.43
C GLY A 278 17.73 23.63 -16.05
N ASP A 279 17.69 22.43 -15.49
CA ASP A 279 16.73 21.41 -15.86
C ASP A 279 15.53 21.44 -14.87
N THR A 280 14.56 22.28 -15.20
CA THR A 280 13.33 22.44 -14.43
C THR A 280 12.25 21.40 -14.79
N THR A 281 12.54 20.52 -15.74
CA THR A 281 11.59 19.51 -16.24
C THR A 281 11.98 18.09 -15.88
N CYS A 282 13.18 17.90 -15.31
CA CYS A 282 13.77 16.59 -15.01
C CYS A 282 13.78 15.67 -16.24
N ALA A 283 13.87 16.23 -17.44
CA ALA A 283 13.82 15.48 -18.70
C ALA A 283 15.22 15.15 -19.26
N GLY A 284 16.25 15.79 -18.72
CA GLY A 284 17.65 15.52 -19.06
C GLY A 284 18.19 14.30 -18.34
N PRO A 285 19.48 13.97 -18.56
CA PRO A 285 20.13 12.94 -17.76
C PRO A 285 20.32 13.43 -16.32
N ALA A 286 20.10 12.54 -15.36
CA ALA A 286 20.39 12.83 -13.97
C ALA A 286 21.88 13.20 -13.79
N LEU A 287 22.13 14.25 -13.04
CA LEU A 287 23.48 14.68 -12.67
C LEU A 287 24.13 13.73 -11.66
N PHE A 288 23.29 13.17 -10.78
CA PHE A 288 23.68 12.22 -9.74
C PHE A 288 22.53 11.24 -9.50
N THR A 289 22.87 9.98 -9.23
CA THR A 289 21.92 8.94 -8.87
C THR A 289 22.40 8.21 -7.63
N SER A 290 21.49 7.99 -6.68
CA SER A 290 21.71 7.22 -5.46
C SER A 290 20.64 6.17 -5.31
N ALA A 291 21.01 4.92 -4.99
CA ALA A 291 20.08 3.82 -4.82
C ALA A 291 20.19 3.25 -3.40
N VAL A 292 19.04 3.07 -2.74
CA VAL A 292 18.94 2.60 -1.35
C VAL A 292 17.98 1.41 -1.30
N SER A 293 18.41 0.32 -0.66
CA SER A 293 17.55 -0.86 -0.47
C SER A 293 16.46 -0.57 0.55
N VAL A 294 15.23 -0.95 0.21
CA VAL A 294 14.05 -0.81 1.07
C VAL A 294 13.89 -2.03 1.97
N ASN A 295 13.60 -1.79 3.25
CA ASN A 295 13.30 -2.80 4.25
C ASN A 295 12.20 -2.29 5.18
N GLY A 296 10.95 -2.40 4.75
CA GLY A 296 9.78 -1.95 5.48
C GLY A 296 9.34 -0.52 5.13
N ASN A 297 8.25 -0.07 5.75
CA ASN A 297 7.85 1.34 5.73
C ASN A 297 8.82 2.16 6.58
N GLY A 298 9.15 3.37 6.14
CA GLY A 298 10.10 4.21 6.87
C GLY A 298 10.70 5.31 6.03
N SER A 299 11.77 5.93 6.54
CA SER A 299 12.54 6.96 5.86
C SER A 299 13.84 6.38 5.30
N TYR A 300 14.22 6.87 4.12
CA TYR A 300 15.39 6.44 3.36
C TYR A 300 16.10 7.65 2.80
N ASP A 301 17.36 7.81 3.12
CA ASP A 301 18.17 8.95 2.70
C ASP A 301 19.01 8.59 1.47
N SER A 302 19.08 9.51 0.50
CA SER A 302 20.05 9.41 -0.58
C SER A 302 21.48 9.60 -0.05
N ALA A 303 22.46 9.23 -0.84
CA ALA A 303 23.83 9.69 -0.58
C ALA A 303 23.95 11.20 -0.81
N ASP A 304 24.89 11.84 -0.11
CA ASP A 304 25.19 13.26 -0.26
C ASP A 304 25.80 13.58 -1.64
N PHE A 305 25.34 14.68 -2.23
CA PHE A 305 25.94 15.28 -3.43
C PHE A 305 26.53 16.64 -3.12
N THR A 306 27.79 16.89 -3.50
CA THR A 306 28.44 18.20 -3.33
C THR A 306 28.12 19.11 -4.52
N ALA A 307 27.31 20.15 -4.29
CA ALA A 307 26.84 21.06 -5.33
C ALA A 307 27.86 22.17 -5.62
N LEU A 308 28.55 22.07 -6.75
CA LEU A 308 29.63 23.01 -7.14
C LEU A 308 29.13 24.17 -8.02
N VAL A 309 27.90 24.16 -8.46
CA VAL A 309 27.31 25.19 -9.33
C VAL A 309 26.12 25.81 -8.63
N ALA A 310 26.01 27.15 -8.64
CA ALA A 310 24.84 27.83 -8.10
C ALA A 310 23.60 27.61 -8.98
N GLY A 311 22.43 27.48 -8.38
CA GLY A 311 21.14 27.32 -9.06
C GLY A 311 20.19 26.44 -8.28
N THR A 312 19.02 26.16 -8.85
CA THR A 312 18.02 25.27 -8.26
C THR A 312 18.22 23.86 -8.79
N TYR A 313 18.37 22.91 -7.89
CA TYR A 313 18.45 21.47 -8.16
C TYR A 313 17.11 20.85 -7.84
N GLN A 314 16.74 19.79 -8.57
CA GLN A 314 15.50 19.04 -8.38
C GLN A 314 15.82 17.58 -8.11
N TRP A 315 15.20 17.03 -7.08
CA TRP A 315 15.23 15.60 -6.79
C TRP A 315 13.98 14.91 -7.34
N VAL A 316 14.14 13.68 -7.77
CA VAL A 316 13.04 12.75 -8.08
C VAL A 316 13.39 11.42 -7.47
N ALA A 317 12.51 10.89 -6.64
CA ALA A 317 12.64 9.57 -6.07
C ALA A 317 11.73 8.57 -6.79
N ASN A 318 12.26 7.38 -7.04
CA ASN A 318 11.56 6.27 -7.70
C ASN A 318 11.68 5.00 -6.86
N TYR A 319 10.58 4.53 -6.33
CA TYR A 319 10.50 3.22 -5.68
C TYR A 319 10.17 2.15 -6.70
N SER A 320 10.99 1.10 -6.77
CA SER A 320 10.86 0.02 -7.76
C SER A 320 9.59 -0.82 -7.62
N GLY A 321 8.93 -0.77 -6.47
CA GLY A 321 7.92 -1.76 -6.11
C GLY A 321 8.51 -3.12 -5.78
N ASP A 322 7.65 -4.03 -5.37
CA ASP A 322 7.91 -5.45 -5.15
C ASP A 322 6.64 -6.29 -5.42
N ALA A 323 6.63 -7.58 -5.03
CA ALA A 323 5.48 -8.46 -5.26
C ALA A 323 4.18 -8.00 -4.57
N ASN A 324 4.30 -7.26 -3.46
CA ASN A 324 3.16 -6.81 -2.64
C ASN A 324 2.87 -5.31 -2.79
N ASN A 325 3.78 -4.54 -3.37
CA ASN A 325 3.74 -3.08 -3.36
C ASN A 325 4.00 -2.52 -4.77
N ASN A 326 3.10 -1.66 -5.25
CA ASN A 326 3.29 -1.00 -6.55
C ASN A 326 4.52 -0.08 -6.53
N ALA A 327 5.13 0.08 -7.68
CA ALA A 327 6.11 1.14 -7.89
C ALA A 327 5.46 2.52 -7.68
N ALA A 328 6.26 3.49 -7.23
CA ALA A 328 5.84 4.87 -7.06
C ALA A 328 6.98 5.82 -7.40
N VAL A 329 6.63 7.00 -7.92
CA VAL A 329 7.59 8.03 -8.30
C VAL A 329 7.08 9.39 -7.84
N THR A 330 7.98 10.25 -7.35
CA THR A 330 7.65 11.64 -7.03
C THR A 330 7.66 12.51 -8.28
N ALA A 331 6.96 13.65 -8.23
CA ALA A 331 6.87 14.54 -9.38
C ALA A 331 8.06 15.50 -9.43
N CYS A 332 8.59 15.77 -10.63
CA CYS A 332 9.53 16.88 -10.83
C CYS A 332 8.87 18.20 -10.43
N ASN A 333 9.59 19.09 -9.77
CA ASN A 333 9.12 20.37 -9.24
C ASN A 333 8.08 20.28 -8.12
N ASP A 334 7.99 19.17 -7.40
CA ASP A 334 7.31 19.17 -6.12
C ASP A 334 7.97 20.23 -5.21
N PRO A 335 7.20 21.03 -4.47
CA PRO A 335 7.77 22.06 -3.58
C PRO A 335 8.83 21.57 -2.60
N ASP A 336 8.72 20.32 -2.16
CA ASP A 336 9.65 19.71 -1.20
C ASP A 336 10.84 19.01 -1.86
N GLU A 337 10.93 19.01 -3.21
CA GLU A 337 11.96 18.33 -4.01
C GLU A 337 13.08 19.26 -4.49
N SER A 338 13.02 20.54 -4.16
CA SER A 338 13.96 21.52 -4.69
C SER A 338 14.94 22.03 -3.64
N VAL A 339 16.23 22.13 -4.03
CA VAL A 339 17.27 22.76 -3.24
C VAL A 339 17.87 23.93 -4.00
N VAL A 340 17.90 25.11 -3.40
CA VAL A 340 18.59 26.27 -3.94
C VAL A 340 20.04 26.30 -3.42
N VAL A 341 20.97 26.20 -4.36
CA VAL A 341 22.40 26.37 -4.10
C VAL A 341 22.77 27.82 -4.42
N GLY A 342 22.99 28.62 -3.38
CA GLY A 342 23.33 30.02 -3.50
C GLY A 342 24.78 30.21 -3.94
N ALA A 343 25.08 31.27 -4.72
CA ALA A 343 26.45 31.71 -4.88
C ALA A 343 27.03 32.02 -3.49
N LEU A 344 28.30 31.69 -3.29
CA LEU A 344 29.03 32.20 -2.13
C LEU A 344 28.90 33.71 -2.18
N LEU A 345 28.00 34.28 -1.37
CA LEU A 345 28.10 35.70 -1.08
C LEU A 345 29.46 35.84 -0.40
N GLY A 346 30.46 36.28 -1.16
CA GLY A 346 31.74 36.68 -0.57
C GLY A 346 31.37 37.53 0.64
N THR A 347 31.89 37.20 1.80
CA THR A 347 31.68 37.98 3.04
C THR A 347 31.73 39.43 2.64
N ALA A 348 30.60 40.14 2.75
CA ALA A 348 30.59 41.57 2.47
C ALA A 348 31.72 42.15 3.31
N GLN A 349 32.81 42.52 2.64
CA GLN A 349 33.95 43.16 3.32
C GLN A 349 33.33 44.42 3.89
N VAL A 350 33.12 44.43 5.19
CA VAL A 350 32.70 45.63 5.88
C VAL A 350 33.83 46.58 5.62
N LEU A 351 33.63 47.49 4.64
CA LEU A 351 34.59 48.57 4.45
C LEU A 351 34.78 49.22 5.82
N PRO A 352 35.99 49.29 6.36
CA PRO A 352 36.20 49.90 7.66
C PRO A 352 35.60 51.29 7.58
N ALA A 353 34.60 51.55 8.40
CA ALA A 353 34.01 52.88 8.49
C ALA A 353 35.19 53.86 8.66
N LEU A 354 35.29 54.83 7.74
CA LEU A 354 36.31 55.87 7.85
C LEU A 354 36.24 56.38 9.29
N SER A 355 37.36 56.29 9.98
CA SER A 355 37.40 56.73 11.36
C SER A 355 36.90 58.17 11.42
N THR A 356 36.28 58.57 12.50
CA THR A 356 35.78 59.92 12.72
C THR A 356 36.84 60.97 12.43
N TRP A 357 38.13 60.65 12.63
CA TRP A 357 39.30 61.47 12.30
C TRP A 357 39.47 61.59 10.75
N ALA A 358 39.27 60.57 9.97
CA ALA A 358 39.36 60.63 8.52
C ALA A 358 38.22 61.45 7.91
N LEU A 359 37.02 61.36 8.47
CA LEU A 359 35.90 62.24 8.10
C LEU A 359 36.16 63.70 8.51
N ALA A 360 36.73 63.93 9.67
CA ALA A 360 37.13 65.29 10.13
C ALA A 360 38.21 65.92 9.24
N LEU A 361 39.24 65.17 8.82
CA LEU A 361 40.24 65.60 7.87
C LEU A 361 39.67 65.93 6.48
N LEU A 362 38.71 65.08 5.97
CA LEU A 362 38.07 65.32 4.70
C LEU A 362 37.18 66.62 4.74
N ALA A 363 36.44 66.83 5.84
CA ALA A 363 35.66 68.01 6.06
C ALA A 363 36.54 69.26 6.21
N GLY A 364 37.69 69.15 6.88
CA GLY A 364 38.69 70.24 7.02
C GLY A 364 39.32 70.63 5.68
N LEU A 365 39.64 69.63 4.85
CA LEU A 365 40.16 69.83 3.49
C LEU A 365 39.21 70.57 2.59
N LEU A 366 37.92 70.15 2.63
CA LEU A 366 36.83 70.79 1.87
C LEU A 366 36.57 72.23 2.32
N ALA A 367 36.68 72.53 3.63
CA ALA A 367 36.55 73.89 4.16
C ALA A 367 37.73 74.76 3.73
N LEU A 368 38.96 74.20 3.69
CA LEU A 368 40.17 74.94 3.25
C LEU A 368 40.07 75.26 1.76
N VAL A 369 39.63 74.37 0.92
CA VAL A 369 39.43 74.57 -0.52
C VAL A 369 38.34 75.66 -0.78
N SER A 370 37.30 75.66 0.02
CA SER A 370 36.24 76.70 -0.04
C SER A 370 36.75 78.06 0.36
N PHE A 371 37.60 78.14 1.36
CA PHE A 371 38.18 79.40 1.82
C PHE A 371 39.17 79.99 0.81
N LEU A 372 39.96 79.13 0.17
CA LEU A 372 40.87 79.54 -0.91
C LEU A 372 40.14 80.00 -2.17
N ALA A 373 39.00 79.37 -2.49
CA ALA A 373 38.19 79.76 -3.63
C ALA A 373 37.40 81.05 -3.44
N VAL A 374 37.12 81.47 -2.20
CA VAL A 374 36.47 82.74 -1.87
C VAL A 374 37.45 83.88 -1.73
N GLY A 375 38.67 83.59 -1.31
CA GLY A 375 39.75 84.60 -1.18
C GLY A 375 40.19 85.23 -2.52
N ASP A 376 40.06 84.51 -3.63
CA ASP A 376 40.48 84.94 -4.95
C ASP A 376 39.48 85.84 -5.67
N ARG A 377 38.27 86.09 -5.10
CA ARG A 377 37.22 86.96 -5.66
C ARG A 377 37.22 88.41 -5.02
N SER A 378 38.12 88.68 -4.08
CA SER A 378 38.13 89.99 -3.40
C SER A 378 39.21 90.92 -3.92
N SER A 379 39.89 90.59 -5.03
CA SER A 379 40.88 91.50 -5.66
C SER A 379 40.67 91.55 -7.18
N ARG A 380 39.54 92.12 -7.54
CA ARG A 380 39.33 92.78 -8.85
C ARG A 380 38.29 93.87 -8.68
#